data_d3ff8676eebbe58e16fb9cc8e4e0062c
#
_entry.id   d3ff8676eebbe58e16fb9cc8e4e0062c
#
_cell.length_a   1.000
_cell.length_b   1.000
_cell.length_c   1.000
_cell.angle_alpha   90.00
_cell.angle_beta   90.00
_cell.angle_gamma   90.00
#
_symmetry.space_group_name_H-M   'P 1'
#
loop_
_entity.id
_entity.type
_entity.pdbx_description
1 polymer ?
#
loop_
_entity_poly.entity_id
_entity_poly.type
_entity_poly.pdbx_seq_one_letter_code
_entity_poly.pdbx_strand_id
1 'polypeptide(L)'
;MTLREWLPLVGITLSAFIFNTSEFMPIGLLTDIAMDFGISEARAGLLISIYAWVVMAMSLPLMILCSRIPLRPLLLGVIALFAVSQVLSSISTGYYTLLASRIGVAFAHSVFWSIATPIATRIVPASHQSTAMGMVVTGTSIAMIFGLPMGRFIGLAAGWRMTFACVAVISFVTLAYLFFLLPKVSGNAPFAVKDVPKLFRNKVLAGIFLLSFLVSSGYYTCYSYIEPFMLQISHFPADWITMLLTVFGFAGLLGSLLFSKLYNAHRYFLLASTIFLLVIALSLFYPLAGDLYATTALCVLWGMAATAFNVGLQAETIQVTTSAEAPVAMSIFSGIFNLGIGSGTWLGGLLCTYISITCIGFA
;
A
#
# COMPACT_ATOMS: atom_id res chain seq x y z
N MET A 1 11.72 -21.52 17.19
CA MET A 1 12.26 -20.15 17.30
C MET A 1 12.42 -19.77 18.75
N THR A 2 13.56 -19.19 19.10
CA THR A 2 13.83 -18.65 20.44
C THR A 2 13.18 -17.26 20.58
N LEU A 3 13.01 -16.78 21.81
CA LEU A 3 12.47 -15.44 22.07
C LEU A 3 13.33 -14.34 21.40
N ARG A 4 14.66 -14.56 21.33
CA ARG A 4 15.61 -13.64 20.68
C ARG A 4 15.42 -13.53 19.16
N GLU A 5 14.81 -14.50 18.50
CA GLU A 5 14.47 -14.50 17.08
C GLU A 5 13.07 -13.92 16.85
N TRP A 6 12.13 -14.20 17.75
CA TRP A 6 10.76 -13.68 17.66
C TRP A 6 10.68 -12.17 17.84
N LEU A 7 11.37 -11.61 18.84
CA LEU A 7 11.25 -10.19 19.18
C LEU A 7 11.63 -9.26 18.01
N PRO A 8 12.81 -9.40 17.35
CA PRO A 8 13.11 -8.54 16.19
C PRO A 8 12.11 -8.73 15.04
N LEU A 9 11.60 -9.95 14.84
CA LEU A 9 10.63 -10.25 13.79
C LEU A 9 9.30 -9.52 14.03
N VAL A 10 8.81 -9.47 15.29
CA VAL A 10 7.64 -8.67 15.66
C VAL A 10 7.86 -7.19 15.34
N GLY A 11 9.05 -6.64 15.61
CA GLY A 11 9.38 -5.26 15.27
C GLY A 11 9.35 -4.99 13.77
N ILE A 12 9.82 -5.93 12.94
CA ILE A 12 9.75 -5.80 11.47
C ILE A 12 8.30 -5.90 10.98
N THR A 13 7.50 -6.81 11.56
CA THR A 13 6.06 -6.94 11.28
C THR A 13 5.31 -5.64 11.62
N LEU A 14 5.60 -5.05 12.77
CA LEU A 14 5.04 -3.76 13.17
C LEU A 14 5.50 -2.64 12.24
N SER A 15 6.74 -2.67 11.77
CA SER A 15 7.23 -1.74 10.75
C SER A 15 6.42 -1.88 9.45
N ALA A 16 6.19 -3.10 8.96
CA ALA A 16 5.36 -3.33 7.78
C ALA A 16 3.94 -2.80 7.97
N PHE A 17 3.35 -2.99 9.15
CA PHE A 17 2.04 -2.43 9.50
C PHE A 17 2.01 -0.90 9.42
N ILE A 18 2.95 -0.20 10.08
CA ILE A 18 2.94 1.28 10.10
C ILE A 18 3.25 1.89 8.74
N PHE A 19 4.14 1.29 7.94
CA PHE A 19 4.44 1.77 6.60
C PHE A 19 3.22 1.69 5.67
N ASN A 20 2.52 0.56 5.64
CA ASN A 20 1.30 0.41 4.86
C ASN A 20 0.15 1.28 5.38
N THR A 21 -0.03 1.37 6.70
CA THR A 21 -1.03 2.26 7.30
C THR A 21 -0.82 3.69 6.84
N SER A 22 0.42 4.20 6.90
CA SER A 22 0.77 5.55 6.45
C SER A 22 0.56 5.77 4.96
N GLU A 23 0.69 4.73 4.14
CA GLU A 23 0.44 4.82 2.69
C GLU A 23 -1.02 5.13 2.39
N PHE A 24 -1.94 4.39 3.01
CA PHE A 24 -3.36 4.40 2.66
C PHE A 24 -4.23 5.32 3.54
N MET A 25 -3.80 5.68 4.75
CA MET A 25 -4.61 6.52 5.64
C MET A 25 -5.03 7.88 5.07
N PRO A 26 -4.24 8.57 4.18
CA PRO A 26 -4.70 9.83 3.58
C PRO A 26 -5.97 9.69 2.73
N ILE A 27 -6.25 8.49 2.20
CA ILE A 27 -7.47 8.21 1.42
C ILE A 27 -8.72 8.43 2.28
N GLY A 28 -8.67 7.98 3.54
CA GLY A 28 -9.78 8.14 4.48
C GLY A 28 -9.88 9.53 5.13
N LEU A 29 -8.91 10.41 4.88
CA LEU A 29 -8.79 11.77 5.45
C LEU A 29 -8.78 12.84 4.38
N LEU A 30 -9.11 12.48 3.13
CA LEU A 30 -8.91 13.35 1.97
C LEU A 30 -9.71 14.64 2.07
N THR A 31 -10.99 14.52 2.42
CA THR A 31 -11.90 15.65 2.61
C THR A 31 -11.48 16.54 3.78
N ASP A 32 -11.07 15.94 4.91
CA ASP A 32 -10.64 16.69 6.09
C ASP A 32 -9.38 17.53 5.81
N ILE A 33 -8.41 16.94 5.09
CA ILE A 33 -7.18 17.63 4.65
C ILE A 33 -7.51 18.74 3.66
N ALA A 34 -8.41 18.48 2.70
CA ALA A 34 -8.83 19.46 1.70
C ALA A 34 -9.51 20.66 2.34
N MET A 35 -10.44 20.43 3.26
CA MET A 35 -11.15 21.49 4.00
C MET A 35 -10.22 22.33 4.85
N ASP A 36 -9.30 21.69 5.59
CA ASP A 36 -8.39 22.38 6.50
C ASP A 36 -7.41 23.32 5.77
N PHE A 37 -6.98 22.94 4.56
CA PHE A 37 -6.10 23.77 3.73
C PHE A 37 -6.84 24.65 2.71
N GLY A 38 -8.18 24.59 2.64
CA GLY A 38 -8.98 25.35 1.68
C GLY A 38 -8.66 25.01 0.21
N ILE A 39 -8.39 23.71 -0.07
CA ILE A 39 -8.09 23.20 -1.41
C ILE A 39 -9.12 22.16 -1.86
N SER A 40 -9.14 21.82 -3.16
CA SER A 40 -9.99 20.75 -3.66
C SER A 40 -9.48 19.37 -3.24
N GLU A 41 -10.38 18.38 -3.16
CA GLU A 41 -10.01 16.96 -2.93
C GLU A 41 -9.05 16.45 -4.02
N ALA A 42 -9.23 16.92 -5.26
CA ALA A 42 -8.31 16.60 -6.36
C ALA A 42 -6.88 17.06 -6.06
N ARG A 43 -6.71 18.26 -5.48
CA ARG A 43 -5.41 18.77 -5.08
C ARG A 43 -4.87 18.03 -3.85
N ALA A 44 -5.71 17.66 -2.90
CA ALA A 44 -5.34 16.82 -1.78
C ALA A 44 -4.92 15.41 -2.25
N GLY A 45 -5.58 14.84 -3.27
CA GLY A 45 -5.23 13.58 -3.90
C GLY A 45 -3.81 13.52 -4.49
N LEU A 46 -3.22 14.67 -4.87
CA LEU A 46 -1.82 14.72 -5.31
C LEU A 46 -0.83 14.31 -4.19
N LEU A 47 -1.21 14.38 -2.91
CA LEU A 47 -0.41 13.82 -1.82
C LEU A 47 -0.20 12.32 -1.96
N ILE A 48 -1.20 11.61 -2.51
CA ILE A 48 -1.16 10.18 -2.78
C ILE A 48 -0.41 9.92 -4.10
N SER A 49 -0.75 10.67 -5.15
CA SER A 49 -0.13 10.51 -6.48
C SER A 49 1.37 10.73 -6.45
N ILE A 50 1.80 11.86 -5.90
CA ILE A 50 3.23 12.24 -5.84
C ILE A 50 4.00 11.26 -4.94
N TYR A 51 3.40 10.86 -3.81
CA TYR A 51 3.98 9.81 -2.96
C TYR A 51 4.25 8.53 -3.76
N ALA A 52 3.25 8.01 -4.45
CA ALA A 52 3.37 6.76 -5.20
C ALA A 52 4.38 6.88 -6.38
N TRP A 53 4.39 8.00 -7.10
CA TRP A 53 5.37 8.25 -8.15
C TRP A 53 6.80 8.37 -7.62
N VAL A 54 6.99 8.99 -6.44
CA VAL A 54 8.30 9.03 -5.77
C VAL A 54 8.73 7.64 -5.34
N VAL A 55 7.84 6.82 -4.78
CA VAL A 55 8.14 5.42 -4.44
C VAL A 55 8.59 4.66 -5.68
N MET A 56 7.84 4.76 -6.78
CA MET A 56 8.18 4.11 -8.05
C MET A 56 9.56 4.57 -8.58
N ALA A 57 9.77 5.87 -8.66
CA ALA A 57 10.98 6.44 -9.25
C ALA A 57 12.23 6.18 -8.39
N MET A 58 12.08 6.14 -7.06
CA MET A 58 13.20 6.08 -6.12
C MET A 58 13.53 4.68 -5.60
N SER A 59 12.63 3.69 -5.75
CA SER A 59 12.86 2.33 -5.25
C SER A 59 14.17 1.72 -5.76
N LEU A 60 14.41 1.75 -7.05
CA LEU A 60 15.62 1.20 -7.65
C LEU A 60 16.87 2.07 -7.40
N PRO A 61 16.85 3.40 -7.64
CA PRO A 61 17.99 4.26 -7.38
C PRO A 61 18.47 4.24 -5.92
N LEU A 62 17.53 4.37 -4.96
CA LEU A 62 17.91 4.36 -3.55
C LEU A 62 18.40 3.00 -3.09
N MET A 63 17.84 1.90 -3.60
CA MET A 63 18.33 0.56 -3.29
C MET A 63 19.77 0.36 -3.77
N ILE A 64 20.13 0.86 -4.95
CA ILE A 64 21.51 0.83 -5.48
C ILE A 64 22.42 1.68 -4.60
N LEU A 65 22.04 2.91 -4.29
CA LEU A 65 22.80 3.83 -3.46
C LEU A 65 23.07 3.26 -2.06
N CYS A 66 22.05 2.63 -1.45
CA CYS A 66 22.12 2.06 -0.12
C CYS A 66 22.70 0.62 -0.08
N SER A 67 23.01 0.01 -1.23
CA SER A 67 23.42 -1.41 -1.32
C SER A 67 24.67 -1.76 -0.52
N ARG A 68 25.56 -0.78 -0.25
CA ARG A 68 26.78 -0.94 0.54
C ARG A 68 26.56 -0.77 2.05
N ILE A 69 25.41 -0.27 2.47
CA ILE A 69 25.10 -0.03 3.89
C ILE A 69 24.66 -1.37 4.52
N PRO A 70 25.22 -1.77 5.67
CA PRO A 70 24.73 -2.95 6.39
C PRO A 70 23.25 -2.85 6.71
N LEU A 71 22.52 -3.97 6.63
CA LEU A 71 21.05 -3.96 6.67
C LEU A 71 20.47 -3.41 7.99
N ARG A 72 21.15 -3.64 9.13
CA ARG A 72 20.69 -3.12 10.42
C ARG A 72 20.69 -1.59 10.48
N PRO A 73 21.80 -0.87 10.28
CA PRO A 73 21.78 0.59 10.27
C PRO A 73 20.90 1.16 9.16
N LEU A 74 20.79 0.48 8.01
CA LEU A 74 19.91 0.91 6.93
C LEU A 74 18.45 0.85 7.36
N LEU A 75 17.96 -0.25 7.95
CA LEU A 75 16.58 -0.36 8.43
C LEU A 75 16.28 0.69 9.52
N LEU A 76 17.19 0.86 10.49
CA LEU A 76 17.01 1.86 11.55
C LEU A 76 16.97 3.28 10.98
N GLY A 77 17.85 3.61 10.03
CA GLY A 77 17.84 4.90 9.34
C GLY A 77 16.56 5.15 8.54
N VAL A 78 16.05 4.14 7.86
CA VAL A 78 14.79 4.20 7.11
C VAL A 78 13.60 4.43 8.05
N ILE A 79 13.52 3.71 9.18
CA ILE A 79 12.44 3.92 10.17
C ILE A 79 12.58 5.29 10.82
N ALA A 80 13.81 5.77 11.09
CA ALA A 80 14.04 7.11 11.64
C ALA A 80 13.58 8.21 10.66
N LEU A 81 13.95 8.11 9.37
CA LEU A 81 13.47 9.02 8.33
C LEU A 81 11.95 9.02 8.24
N PHE A 82 11.34 7.84 8.27
CA PHE A 82 9.89 7.67 8.27
C PHE A 82 9.26 8.38 9.48
N ALA A 83 9.75 8.10 10.70
CA ALA A 83 9.23 8.68 11.94
C ALA A 83 9.32 10.22 11.95
N VAL A 84 10.48 10.78 11.57
CA VAL A 84 10.66 12.24 11.44
C VAL A 84 9.72 12.83 10.40
N SER A 85 9.55 12.17 9.25
CA SER A 85 8.62 12.62 8.22
C SER A 85 7.16 12.59 8.69
N GLN A 86 6.78 11.61 9.53
CA GLN A 86 5.44 11.58 10.15
C GLN A 86 5.23 12.71 11.16
N VAL A 87 6.26 13.06 11.96
CA VAL A 87 6.20 14.27 12.82
C VAL A 87 5.98 15.51 11.95
N LEU A 88 6.75 15.69 10.88
CA LEU A 88 6.58 16.82 9.96
C LEU A 88 5.19 16.86 9.33
N SER A 89 4.60 15.68 9.02
CA SER A 89 3.22 15.59 8.55
C SER A 89 2.24 16.09 9.62
N SER A 90 2.42 15.67 10.88
CA SER A 90 1.51 16.02 11.98
C SER A 90 1.52 17.49 12.37
N ILE A 91 2.66 18.19 12.20
CA ILE A 91 2.80 19.62 12.52
C ILE A 91 2.69 20.51 11.27
N SER A 92 2.32 19.94 10.10
CA SER A 92 2.26 20.71 8.86
C SER A 92 1.18 21.80 8.95
N THR A 93 1.58 23.04 8.60
CA THR A 93 0.72 24.22 8.62
C THR A 93 0.15 24.58 7.25
N GLY A 94 0.60 23.85 6.19
CA GLY A 94 0.15 24.09 4.83
C GLY A 94 0.38 22.88 3.92
N TYR A 95 -0.29 22.91 2.76
CA TYR A 95 -0.26 21.84 1.78
C TYR A 95 1.17 21.43 1.36
N TYR A 96 2.03 22.39 1.04
CA TYR A 96 3.39 22.10 0.57
C TYR A 96 4.30 21.52 1.65
N THR A 97 4.11 21.88 2.92
CA THR A 97 4.85 21.27 4.03
C THR A 97 4.41 19.83 4.25
N LEU A 98 3.10 19.56 4.14
CA LEU A 98 2.60 18.18 4.16
C LEU A 98 3.11 17.38 2.96
N LEU A 99 3.10 17.94 1.75
CA LEU A 99 3.61 17.28 0.55
C LEU A 99 5.11 16.94 0.70
N ALA A 100 5.92 17.87 1.17
CA ALA A 100 7.36 17.63 1.40
C ALA A 100 7.58 16.50 2.42
N SER A 101 6.82 16.48 3.51
CA SER A 101 6.89 15.39 4.49
C SER A 101 6.46 14.05 3.89
N ARG A 102 5.43 14.02 3.04
CA ARG A 102 5.00 12.80 2.32
C ARG A 102 6.07 12.28 1.35
N ILE A 103 6.84 13.17 0.70
CA ILE A 103 8.00 12.79 -0.12
C ILE A 103 9.07 12.12 0.76
N GLY A 104 9.33 12.63 1.98
CA GLY A 104 10.24 11.99 2.93
C GLY A 104 9.77 10.60 3.35
N VAL A 105 8.47 10.42 3.60
CA VAL A 105 7.85 9.11 3.84
C VAL A 105 8.06 8.18 2.64
N ALA A 106 7.86 8.68 1.41
CA ALA A 106 8.02 7.90 0.17
C ALA A 106 9.47 7.40 -0.03
N PHE A 107 10.47 8.21 0.30
CA PHE A 107 11.88 7.79 0.28
C PHE A 107 12.14 6.65 1.27
N ALA A 108 11.63 6.76 2.50
CA ALA A 108 11.75 5.69 3.48
C ALA A 108 11.05 4.40 3.00
N HIS A 109 9.82 4.54 2.48
CA HIS A 109 9.00 3.44 1.97
C HIS A 109 9.68 2.69 0.82
N SER A 110 10.26 3.42 -0.14
CA SER A 110 10.91 2.83 -1.32
C SER A 110 12.11 1.93 -0.97
N VAL A 111 12.81 2.20 0.13
CA VAL A 111 13.92 1.36 0.62
C VAL A 111 13.40 0.25 1.53
N PHE A 112 12.41 0.54 2.37
CA PHE A 112 11.90 -0.41 3.38
C PHE A 112 11.49 -1.75 2.78
N TRP A 113 10.67 -1.77 1.73
CA TRP A 113 10.20 -3.01 1.13
C TRP A 113 11.30 -3.85 0.48
N SER A 114 12.39 -3.22 0.05
CA SER A 114 13.53 -3.94 -0.50
C SER A 114 14.36 -4.67 0.55
N ILE A 115 14.29 -4.26 1.83
CA ILE A 115 15.12 -4.79 2.91
C ILE A 115 14.37 -5.54 4.00
N ALA A 116 13.06 -5.30 4.17
CA ALA A 116 12.26 -5.87 5.27
C ALA A 116 12.25 -7.40 5.23
N THR A 117 11.86 -8.01 4.12
CA THR A 117 11.83 -9.47 3.96
C THR A 117 13.23 -10.10 4.02
N PRO A 118 14.28 -9.58 3.33
CA PRO A 118 15.65 -10.04 3.51
C PRO A 118 16.16 -10.03 4.95
N ILE A 119 15.83 -9.00 5.73
CA ILE A 119 16.20 -8.95 7.15
C ILE A 119 15.43 -10.01 7.94
N ALA A 120 14.10 -10.06 7.76
CA ALA A 120 13.24 -11.00 8.47
C ALA A 120 13.70 -12.46 8.28
N THR A 121 14.07 -12.86 7.06
CA THR A 121 14.52 -14.21 6.75
C THR A 121 15.93 -14.54 7.27
N ARG A 122 16.80 -13.53 7.49
CA ARG A 122 18.17 -13.73 7.96
C ARG A 122 18.32 -13.77 9.47
N ILE A 123 17.34 -13.25 10.20
CA ILE A 123 17.38 -13.26 11.68
C ILE A 123 16.77 -14.52 12.28
N VAL A 124 16.27 -15.43 11.47
CA VAL A 124 15.67 -16.70 11.87
C VAL A 124 16.41 -17.88 11.24
N PRO A 125 16.34 -19.10 11.85
CA PRO A 125 16.87 -20.34 11.25
C PRO A 125 16.21 -20.63 9.90
N ALA A 126 16.91 -21.35 9.02
CA ALA A 126 16.44 -21.72 7.68
C ALA A 126 15.06 -22.41 7.69
N SER A 127 14.77 -23.22 8.72
CA SER A 127 13.49 -23.92 8.92
C SER A 127 12.31 -22.99 9.19
N HIS A 128 12.54 -21.70 9.54
CA HIS A 128 11.51 -20.73 9.90
C HIS A 128 11.44 -19.51 8.96
N GLN A 129 12.16 -19.53 7.85
CA GLN A 129 12.17 -18.41 6.89
C GLN A 129 10.78 -18.13 6.29
N SER A 130 10.00 -19.18 6.00
CA SER A 130 8.62 -19.02 5.53
C SER A 130 7.71 -18.36 6.59
N THR A 131 7.91 -18.69 7.86
CA THR A 131 7.21 -18.03 8.98
C THR A 131 7.58 -16.56 9.06
N ALA A 132 8.86 -16.22 8.92
CA ALA A 132 9.33 -14.82 8.94
C ALA A 132 8.74 -14.01 7.78
N MET A 133 8.71 -14.55 6.57
CA MET A 133 8.04 -13.93 5.42
C MET A 133 6.55 -13.74 5.67
N GLY A 134 5.89 -14.78 6.19
CA GLY A 134 4.47 -14.74 6.54
C GLY A 134 4.15 -13.65 7.56
N MET A 135 5.01 -13.39 8.54
CA MET A 135 4.81 -12.33 9.53
C MET A 135 4.91 -10.93 8.90
N VAL A 136 5.83 -10.69 7.99
CA VAL A 136 5.89 -9.41 7.25
C VAL A 136 4.61 -9.19 6.45
N VAL A 137 4.13 -10.22 5.75
CA VAL A 137 2.84 -10.18 5.02
C VAL A 137 1.66 -9.97 5.96
N THR A 138 1.68 -10.58 7.15
CA THR A 138 0.64 -10.38 8.17
C THR A 138 0.57 -8.91 8.61
N GLY A 139 1.72 -8.26 8.82
CA GLY A 139 1.77 -6.82 9.13
C GLY A 139 1.10 -5.98 8.04
N THR A 140 1.39 -6.27 6.78
CA THR A 140 0.72 -5.63 5.63
C THR A 140 -0.79 -5.87 5.62
N SER A 141 -1.22 -7.13 5.84
CA SER A 141 -2.64 -7.49 5.82
C SER A 141 -3.42 -6.80 6.94
N ILE A 142 -2.85 -6.73 8.15
CA ILE A 142 -3.46 -6.00 9.28
C ILE A 142 -3.58 -4.50 8.95
N ALA A 143 -2.56 -3.91 8.31
CA ALA A 143 -2.61 -2.51 7.89
C ALA A 143 -3.71 -2.25 6.85
N MET A 144 -3.90 -3.15 5.90
CA MET A 144 -4.95 -3.01 4.88
C MET A 144 -6.35 -3.05 5.49
N ILE A 145 -6.54 -3.81 6.59
CA ILE A 145 -7.84 -3.93 7.25
C ILE A 145 -8.09 -2.76 8.20
N PHE A 146 -7.12 -2.45 9.04
CA PHE A 146 -7.29 -1.52 10.15
C PHE A 146 -6.66 -0.15 9.89
N GLY A 147 -5.67 -0.06 9.00
CA GLY A 147 -4.87 1.17 8.81
C GLY A 147 -5.70 2.35 8.37
N LEU A 148 -6.48 2.20 7.31
CA LEU A 148 -7.34 3.26 6.79
C LEU A 148 -8.51 3.58 7.73
N PRO A 149 -9.33 2.60 8.21
CA PRO A 149 -10.41 2.89 9.14
C PRO A 149 -9.95 3.49 10.47
N MET A 150 -8.86 2.97 11.03
CA MET A 150 -8.28 3.49 12.27
C MET A 150 -7.76 4.93 12.09
N GLY A 151 -7.10 5.17 10.95
CA GLY A 151 -6.63 6.52 10.58
C GLY A 151 -7.80 7.50 10.50
N ARG A 152 -8.90 7.10 9.84
CA ARG A 152 -10.12 7.90 9.76
C ARG A 152 -10.78 8.10 11.12
N PHE A 153 -10.91 7.06 11.93
CA PHE A 153 -11.49 7.16 13.28
C PHE A 153 -10.74 8.16 14.14
N ILE A 154 -9.40 8.09 14.17
CA ILE A 154 -8.57 9.07 14.90
C ILE A 154 -8.73 10.46 14.31
N GLY A 155 -8.76 10.58 12.99
CA GLY A 155 -8.91 11.84 12.29
C GLY A 155 -10.24 12.55 12.59
N LEU A 156 -11.35 11.82 12.62
CA LEU A 156 -12.66 12.35 12.99
C LEU A 156 -12.73 12.75 14.47
N ALA A 157 -12.09 11.99 15.37
CA ALA A 157 -12.13 12.23 16.81
C ALA A 157 -11.22 13.38 17.26
N ALA A 158 -10.03 13.52 16.65
CA ALA A 158 -8.96 14.40 17.14
C ALA A 158 -8.27 15.23 16.04
N GLY A 159 -8.80 15.19 14.82
CA GLY A 159 -8.24 15.85 13.64
C GLY A 159 -7.20 15.00 12.91
N TRP A 160 -7.11 15.19 11.59
CA TRP A 160 -6.24 14.39 10.73
C TRP A 160 -4.74 14.44 11.10
N ARG A 161 -4.27 15.56 11.67
CA ARG A 161 -2.89 15.70 12.16
C ARG A 161 -2.56 14.72 13.29
N MET A 162 -3.53 14.42 14.16
CA MET A 162 -3.36 13.46 15.23
C MET A 162 -3.13 12.04 14.70
N THR A 163 -3.72 11.68 13.56
CA THR A 163 -3.45 10.38 12.91
C THR A 163 -1.97 10.24 12.54
N PHE A 164 -1.38 11.27 11.94
CA PHE A 164 0.06 11.29 11.62
C PHE A 164 0.93 11.29 12.89
N ALA A 165 0.51 12.02 13.94
CA ALA A 165 1.20 12.03 15.23
C ALA A 165 1.21 10.64 15.89
N CYS A 166 0.09 9.91 15.89
CA CYS A 166 0.02 8.54 16.38
C CYS A 166 0.96 7.61 15.63
N VAL A 167 0.99 7.69 14.30
CA VAL A 167 1.93 6.90 13.48
C VAL A 167 3.38 7.28 13.79
N ALA A 168 3.69 8.57 13.99
CA ALA A 168 5.02 9.02 14.39
C ALA A 168 5.45 8.41 15.72
N VAL A 169 4.59 8.46 16.75
CA VAL A 169 4.88 7.89 18.08
C VAL A 169 5.14 6.39 17.97
N ILE A 170 4.25 5.63 17.29
CA ILE A 170 4.43 4.19 17.12
C ILE A 170 5.74 3.91 16.34
N SER A 171 6.10 4.75 15.37
CA SER A 171 7.34 4.61 14.60
C SER A 171 8.58 4.82 15.46
N PHE A 172 8.59 5.81 16.35
CA PHE A 172 9.69 6.01 17.29
C PHE A 172 9.79 4.88 18.32
N VAL A 173 8.66 4.38 18.82
CA VAL A 173 8.64 3.21 19.71
C VAL A 173 9.22 1.98 18.96
N THR A 174 8.81 1.76 17.71
CA THR A 174 9.33 0.66 16.88
C THR A 174 10.82 0.83 16.58
N LEU A 175 11.27 2.05 16.31
CA LEU A 175 12.69 2.38 16.12
C LEU A 175 13.51 2.04 17.36
N ALA A 176 13.08 2.51 18.54
CA ALA A 176 13.74 2.22 19.81
C ALA A 176 13.74 0.72 20.11
N TYR A 177 12.61 0.05 19.90
CA TYR A 177 12.48 -1.40 20.05
C TYR A 177 13.48 -2.16 19.17
N LEU A 178 13.54 -1.86 17.88
CA LEU A 178 14.47 -2.50 16.95
C LEU A 178 15.92 -2.10 17.16
N PHE A 179 16.19 -0.89 17.66
CA PHE A 179 17.54 -0.46 17.98
C PHE A 179 18.19 -1.38 19.03
N PHE A 180 17.43 -1.81 20.04
CA PHE A 180 17.93 -2.71 21.09
C PHE A 180 17.89 -4.19 20.70
N LEU A 181 16.91 -4.61 19.93
CA LEU A 181 16.63 -6.04 19.69
C LEU A 181 17.11 -6.57 18.35
N LEU A 182 17.28 -5.71 17.33
CA LEU A 182 17.70 -6.18 16.00
C LEU A 182 19.18 -6.57 16.02
N PRO A 183 19.53 -7.83 15.70
CA PRO A 183 20.93 -8.25 15.63
C PRO A 183 21.67 -7.59 14.47
N LYS A 184 23.00 -7.69 14.45
CA LYS A 184 23.80 -7.28 13.30
C LYS A 184 23.47 -8.21 12.12
N VAL A 185 23.03 -7.63 11.01
CA VAL A 185 22.72 -8.35 9.78
C VAL A 185 23.66 -7.85 8.69
N SER A 186 24.38 -8.79 8.06
CA SER A 186 25.31 -8.47 6.96
C SER A 186 24.55 -7.89 5.76
N GLY A 187 25.24 -7.09 4.96
CA GLY A 187 24.68 -6.49 3.75
C GLY A 187 24.25 -7.53 2.70
N ASN A 188 23.43 -7.10 1.74
CA ASN A 188 23.08 -7.91 0.57
C ASN A 188 24.25 -8.00 -0.41
N ALA A 189 24.26 -9.08 -1.23
CA ALA A 189 25.02 -9.04 -2.47
C ALA A 189 24.51 -7.86 -3.35
N PRO A 190 25.40 -7.13 -4.04
CA PRO A 190 24.99 -6.03 -4.89
C PRO A 190 23.92 -6.49 -5.89
N PHE A 191 22.85 -5.72 -6.00
CA PHE A 191 21.80 -5.96 -6.99
C PHE A 191 22.36 -5.81 -8.40
N ALA A 192 22.20 -6.82 -9.24
CA ALA A 192 22.68 -6.81 -10.62
C ALA A 192 21.67 -6.08 -11.53
N VAL A 193 21.74 -4.76 -11.61
CA VAL A 193 20.91 -3.92 -12.51
C VAL A 193 20.97 -4.37 -13.98
N LYS A 194 22.06 -5.06 -14.36
CA LYS A 194 22.31 -5.57 -15.72
C LYS A 194 21.26 -6.58 -16.21
N ASP A 195 20.53 -7.20 -15.29
CA ASP A 195 19.53 -8.23 -15.63
C ASP A 195 18.12 -7.65 -15.83
N VAL A 196 17.86 -6.40 -15.43
CA VAL A 196 16.56 -5.72 -15.60
C VAL A 196 16.05 -5.74 -17.05
N PRO A 197 16.85 -5.44 -18.11
CA PRO A 197 16.36 -5.47 -19.50
C PRO A 197 15.94 -6.85 -19.97
N LYS A 198 16.51 -7.92 -19.39
CA LYS A 198 16.14 -9.30 -19.74
C LYS A 198 14.72 -9.64 -19.31
N LEU A 199 14.27 -9.13 -18.16
CA LEU A 199 12.93 -9.36 -17.65
C LEU A 199 11.85 -8.81 -18.60
N PHE A 200 12.08 -7.64 -19.20
CA PHE A 200 11.16 -7.04 -20.17
C PHE A 200 11.10 -7.79 -21.52
N ARG A 201 12.05 -8.67 -21.82
CA ARG A 201 11.99 -9.56 -22.98
C ARG A 201 11.03 -10.74 -22.79
N ASN A 202 10.71 -11.10 -21.56
CA ASN A 202 9.68 -12.09 -21.26
C ASN A 202 8.30 -11.46 -21.49
N LYS A 203 7.64 -11.85 -22.59
CA LYS A 203 6.34 -11.28 -23.00
C LYS A 203 5.24 -11.50 -21.95
N VAL A 204 5.28 -12.63 -21.24
CA VAL A 204 4.29 -12.94 -20.19
C VAL A 204 4.48 -11.98 -19.01
N LEU A 205 5.72 -11.80 -18.57
CA LEU A 205 6.06 -10.88 -17.49
C LEU A 205 5.73 -9.43 -17.85
N ALA A 206 6.05 -9.01 -19.07
CA ALA A 206 5.66 -7.69 -19.58
C ALA A 206 4.14 -7.50 -19.62
N GLY A 207 3.39 -8.53 -19.99
CA GLY A 207 1.93 -8.54 -19.92
C GLY A 207 1.38 -8.42 -18.50
N ILE A 208 1.99 -9.12 -17.52
CA ILE A 208 1.63 -9.00 -16.09
C ILE A 208 1.88 -7.57 -15.60
N PHE A 209 3.00 -6.96 -15.96
CA PHE A 209 3.34 -5.59 -15.58
C PHE A 209 2.36 -4.58 -16.20
N LEU A 210 2.01 -4.73 -17.47
CA LEU A 210 1.02 -3.88 -18.13
C LEU A 210 -0.35 -4.02 -17.48
N LEU A 211 -0.80 -5.25 -17.22
CA LEU A 211 -2.07 -5.53 -16.57
C LEU A 211 -2.10 -4.95 -15.14
N SER A 212 -0.99 -5.10 -14.39
CA SER A 212 -0.83 -4.50 -13.08
C SER A 212 -0.99 -2.98 -13.13
N PHE A 213 -0.35 -2.31 -14.08
CA PHE A 213 -0.48 -0.86 -14.27
C PHE A 213 -1.91 -0.45 -14.60
N LEU A 214 -2.54 -1.10 -15.58
CA LEU A 214 -3.88 -0.73 -16.03
C LEU A 214 -4.93 -0.92 -14.94
N VAL A 215 -4.93 -2.10 -14.29
CA VAL A 215 -5.91 -2.40 -13.25
C VAL A 215 -5.68 -1.55 -12.00
N SER A 216 -4.42 -1.35 -11.57
CA SER A 216 -4.17 -0.46 -10.44
C SER A 216 -4.54 0.99 -10.76
N SER A 217 -4.32 1.47 -11.99
CA SER A 217 -4.75 2.82 -12.39
C SER A 217 -6.26 2.96 -12.34
N GLY A 218 -7.04 2.09 -12.96
CA GLY A 218 -8.51 2.12 -12.91
C GLY A 218 -9.04 1.96 -11.47
N TYR A 219 -8.49 1.02 -10.70
CA TYR A 219 -8.84 0.81 -9.31
C TYR A 219 -8.64 2.08 -8.47
N TYR A 220 -7.45 2.69 -8.52
CA TYR A 220 -7.13 3.86 -7.69
C TYR A 220 -7.76 5.15 -8.20
N THR A 221 -8.24 5.22 -9.43
CA THR A 221 -9.09 6.32 -9.91
C THR A 221 -10.36 6.44 -9.06
N CYS A 222 -10.96 5.32 -8.66
CA CYS A 222 -12.13 5.29 -7.80
C CYS A 222 -11.76 5.24 -6.31
N TYR A 223 -10.87 4.32 -5.92
CA TYR A 223 -10.56 4.04 -4.52
C TYR A 223 -9.98 5.24 -3.76
N SER A 224 -9.16 6.06 -4.41
CA SER A 224 -8.56 7.24 -3.78
C SER A 224 -9.59 8.32 -3.42
N TYR A 225 -10.74 8.31 -4.06
CA TYR A 225 -11.84 9.26 -3.84
C TYR A 225 -13.10 8.59 -3.26
N ILE A 226 -12.97 7.36 -2.74
CA ILE A 226 -14.09 6.59 -2.18
C ILE A 226 -14.75 7.32 -0.99
N GLU A 227 -13.94 7.96 -0.13
CA GLU A 227 -14.40 8.71 1.02
C GLU A 227 -15.18 9.96 0.61
N PRO A 228 -14.64 10.92 -0.18
CA PRO A 228 -15.40 12.05 -0.63
C PRO A 228 -16.62 11.68 -1.50
N PHE A 229 -16.55 10.60 -2.27
CA PHE A 229 -17.72 10.10 -3.02
C PHE A 229 -18.84 9.67 -2.07
N MET A 230 -18.54 8.88 -1.03
CA MET A 230 -19.54 8.44 -0.05
C MET A 230 -20.14 9.60 0.74
N LEU A 231 -19.35 10.64 1.01
CA LEU A 231 -19.85 11.85 1.69
C LEU A 231 -20.74 12.69 0.79
N GLN A 232 -20.31 12.97 -0.46
CA GLN A 232 -20.96 13.96 -1.33
C GLN A 232 -22.09 13.36 -2.17
N ILE A 233 -21.98 12.11 -2.60
CA ILE A 233 -22.94 11.47 -3.50
C ILE A 233 -23.87 10.52 -2.73
N SER A 234 -23.33 9.68 -1.87
CA SER A 234 -24.14 8.75 -1.06
C SER A 234 -24.77 9.43 0.16
N HIS A 235 -24.22 10.58 0.59
CA HIS A 235 -24.63 11.31 1.80
C HIS A 235 -24.62 10.44 3.06
N PHE A 236 -23.70 9.47 3.12
CA PHE A 236 -23.58 8.59 4.28
C PHE A 236 -22.94 9.34 5.46
N PRO A 237 -23.41 9.11 6.70
CA PRO A 237 -22.75 9.61 7.89
C PRO A 237 -21.29 9.13 7.99
N ALA A 238 -20.42 9.94 8.58
CA ALA A 238 -18.98 9.67 8.69
C ALA A 238 -18.68 8.29 9.36
N ASP A 239 -19.47 7.91 10.38
CA ASP A 239 -19.31 6.62 11.06
C ASP A 239 -19.63 5.43 10.13
N TRP A 240 -20.65 5.56 9.27
CA TRP A 240 -20.99 4.54 8.29
C TRP A 240 -19.90 4.40 7.23
N ILE A 241 -19.30 5.49 6.79
CA ILE A 241 -18.16 5.45 5.86
C ILE A 241 -16.98 4.71 6.50
N THR A 242 -16.67 5.00 7.76
CA THR A 242 -15.61 4.29 8.50
C THR A 242 -15.92 2.79 8.61
N MET A 243 -17.18 2.43 8.86
CA MET A 243 -17.61 1.03 8.89
C MET A 243 -17.47 0.36 7.52
N LEU A 244 -17.90 1.02 6.43
CA LEU A 244 -17.79 0.48 5.07
C LEU A 244 -16.34 0.25 4.66
N LEU A 245 -15.43 1.16 4.99
CA LEU A 245 -13.99 1.00 4.74
C LEU A 245 -13.40 -0.14 5.59
N THR A 246 -13.92 -0.37 6.79
CA THR A 246 -13.54 -1.52 7.62
C THR A 246 -14.02 -2.82 7.00
N VAL A 247 -15.28 -2.89 6.58
CA VAL A 247 -15.84 -4.05 5.86
C VAL A 247 -15.07 -4.36 4.59
N PHE A 248 -14.68 -3.32 3.82
CA PHE A 248 -13.83 -3.45 2.64
C PHE A 248 -12.50 -4.12 2.97
N GLY A 249 -11.83 -3.68 4.05
CA GLY A 249 -10.56 -4.26 4.50
C GLY A 249 -10.71 -5.73 4.91
N PHE A 250 -11.74 -6.08 5.69
CA PHE A 250 -12.05 -7.48 6.06
C PHE A 250 -12.38 -8.34 4.84
N ALA A 251 -13.09 -7.79 3.87
CA ALA A 251 -13.37 -8.49 2.62
C ALA A 251 -12.08 -8.86 1.86
N GLY A 252 -11.04 -8.05 1.96
CA GLY A 252 -9.73 -8.38 1.42
C GLY A 252 -9.14 -9.67 2.00
N LEU A 253 -9.32 -9.95 3.30
CA LEU A 253 -8.92 -11.24 3.88
C LEU A 253 -9.67 -12.41 3.23
N LEU A 254 -10.96 -12.27 3.02
CA LEU A 254 -11.76 -13.30 2.35
C LEU A 254 -11.24 -13.52 0.92
N GLY A 255 -10.86 -12.45 0.22
CA GLY A 255 -10.22 -12.51 -1.09
C GLY A 255 -8.90 -13.28 -1.08
N SER A 256 -8.04 -13.04 -0.09
CA SER A 256 -6.78 -13.75 0.09
C SER A 256 -6.99 -15.24 0.41
N LEU A 257 -7.98 -15.57 1.25
CA LEU A 257 -8.35 -16.96 1.56
C LEU A 257 -8.91 -17.68 0.33
N LEU A 258 -9.77 -17.02 -0.43
CA LEU A 258 -10.32 -17.55 -1.68
C LEU A 258 -9.22 -17.83 -2.69
N PHE A 259 -8.27 -16.89 -2.84
CA PHE A 259 -7.09 -17.06 -3.65
C PHE A 259 -6.31 -18.31 -3.23
N SER A 260 -5.97 -18.47 -1.97
CA SER A 260 -5.16 -19.60 -1.48
C SER A 260 -5.81 -20.98 -1.75
N LYS A 261 -7.14 -21.05 -1.76
CA LYS A 261 -7.88 -22.28 -2.01
C LYS A 261 -8.07 -22.58 -3.51
N LEU A 262 -8.30 -21.57 -4.33
CA LEU A 262 -8.73 -21.76 -5.73
C LEU A 262 -7.58 -21.57 -6.74
N TYR A 263 -6.53 -20.86 -6.41
CA TYR A 263 -5.49 -20.51 -7.36
C TYR A 263 -4.83 -21.72 -8.03
N ASN A 264 -4.43 -22.72 -7.25
CA ASN A 264 -3.76 -23.90 -7.81
C ASN A 264 -4.65 -24.74 -8.75
N ALA A 265 -5.96 -24.74 -8.49
CA ALA A 265 -6.90 -25.53 -9.29
C ALA A 265 -7.43 -24.76 -10.52
N HIS A 266 -7.65 -23.45 -10.38
CA HIS A 266 -8.38 -22.64 -11.37
C HIS A 266 -7.77 -21.25 -11.59
N ARG A 267 -6.43 -21.14 -11.69
CA ARG A 267 -5.70 -19.87 -11.65
C ARG A 267 -6.17 -18.85 -12.69
N TYR A 268 -6.34 -19.23 -13.94
CA TYR A 268 -6.75 -18.31 -15.00
C TYR A 268 -8.22 -17.85 -14.84
N PHE A 269 -9.09 -18.78 -14.45
CA PHE A 269 -10.48 -18.44 -14.15
C PHE A 269 -10.56 -17.50 -12.97
N LEU A 270 -9.80 -17.75 -11.91
CA LEU A 270 -9.76 -16.88 -10.73
C LEU A 270 -9.29 -15.47 -11.08
N LEU A 271 -8.18 -15.33 -11.80
CA LEU A 271 -7.66 -14.02 -12.21
C LEU A 271 -8.63 -13.26 -13.12
N ALA A 272 -9.21 -13.93 -14.12
CA ALA A 272 -10.21 -13.32 -14.98
C ALA A 272 -11.46 -12.90 -14.19
N SER A 273 -11.93 -13.73 -13.27
CA SER A 273 -13.08 -13.44 -12.42
C SER A 273 -12.83 -12.22 -11.53
N THR A 274 -11.63 -12.07 -10.95
CA THR A 274 -11.32 -10.90 -10.11
C THR A 274 -11.35 -9.60 -10.90
N ILE A 275 -10.84 -9.59 -12.14
CA ILE A 275 -10.91 -8.41 -13.00
C ILE A 275 -12.37 -8.09 -13.35
N PHE A 276 -13.14 -9.11 -13.74
CA PHE A 276 -14.56 -8.94 -14.06
C PHE A 276 -15.37 -8.40 -12.88
N LEU A 277 -15.13 -8.94 -11.67
CA LEU A 277 -15.78 -8.49 -10.46
C LEU A 277 -15.37 -7.05 -10.07
N LEU A 278 -14.10 -6.67 -10.32
CA LEU A 278 -13.65 -5.28 -10.15
C LEU A 278 -14.40 -4.34 -11.09
N VAL A 279 -14.50 -4.68 -12.36
CA VAL A 279 -15.25 -3.89 -13.35
C VAL A 279 -16.71 -3.74 -12.94
N ILE A 280 -17.37 -4.83 -12.50
CA ILE A 280 -18.76 -4.77 -11.99
C ILE A 280 -18.85 -3.85 -10.78
N ALA A 281 -17.98 -4.04 -9.77
CA ALA A 281 -18.03 -3.26 -8.54
C ALA A 281 -17.85 -1.77 -8.81
N LEU A 282 -16.89 -1.39 -9.66
CA LEU A 282 -16.62 -0.01 -10.02
C LEU A 282 -17.76 0.59 -10.84
N SER A 283 -18.24 -0.11 -11.86
CA SER A 283 -19.32 0.38 -12.73
C SER A 283 -20.67 0.55 -12.00
N LEU A 284 -20.93 -0.29 -10.98
CA LEU A 284 -22.15 -0.22 -10.19
C LEU A 284 -22.03 0.71 -8.99
N PHE A 285 -20.83 1.26 -8.70
CA PHE A 285 -20.62 2.06 -7.50
C PHE A 285 -21.48 3.33 -7.48
N TYR A 286 -21.56 4.07 -8.58
CA TYR A 286 -22.44 5.24 -8.69
C TYR A 286 -23.94 4.87 -8.79
N PRO A 287 -24.37 3.94 -9.66
CA PRO A 287 -25.80 3.54 -9.74
C PRO A 287 -26.41 3.09 -8.42
N LEU A 288 -25.63 2.50 -7.54
CA LEU A 288 -26.08 1.96 -6.25
C LEU A 288 -25.70 2.84 -5.05
N ALA A 289 -25.14 4.03 -5.29
CA ALA A 289 -24.62 4.91 -4.25
C ALA A 289 -25.65 5.36 -3.18
N GLY A 290 -26.95 5.39 -3.53
CA GLY A 290 -28.02 5.78 -2.61
C GLY A 290 -28.50 4.68 -1.66
N ASP A 291 -28.08 3.42 -1.89
CA ASP A 291 -28.47 2.28 -1.06
C ASP A 291 -27.29 1.77 -0.24
N LEU A 292 -27.40 1.86 1.08
CA LEU A 292 -26.37 1.45 2.00
C LEU A 292 -26.05 -0.06 1.92
N TYR A 293 -27.05 -0.90 1.77
CA TYR A 293 -26.86 -2.37 1.71
C TYR A 293 -26.18 -2.77 0.39
N ALA A 294 -26.62 -2.17 -0.72
CA ALA A 294 -26.01 -2.41 -2.02
C ALA A 294 -24.56 -1.90 -2.05
N THR A 295 -24.30 -0.71 -1.52
CA THR A 295 -22.94 -0.16 -1.40
C THR A 295 -22.05 -1.04 -0.51
N THR A 296 -22.60 -1.57 0.59
CA THR A 296 -21.88 -2.52 1.46
C THR A 296 -21.52 -3.80 0.70
N ALA A 297 -22.48 -4.39 -0.03
CA ALA A 297 -22.23 -5.57 -0.84
C ALA A 297 -21.17 -5.32 -1.93
N LEU A 298 -21.19 -4.15 -2.57
CA LEU A 298 -20.16 -3.74 -3.52
C LEU A 298 -18.79 -3.58 -2.85
N CYS A 299 -18.71 -3.00 -1.66
CA CYS A 299 -17.46 -2.90 -0.90
C CYS A 299 -16.88 -4.28 -0.56
N VAL A 300 -17.71 -5.25 -0.19
CA VAL A 300 -17.28 -6.63 0.03
C VAL A 300 -16.74 -7.25 -1.25
N LEU A 301 -17.50 -7.18 -2.34
CA LEU A 301 -17.12 -7.72 -3.64
C LEU A 301 -15.80 -7.11 -4.12
N TRP A 302 -15.69 -5.79 -4.03
CA TRP A 302 -14.53 -5.02 -4.45
C TRP A 302 -13.29 -5.35 -3.62
N GLY A 303 -13.39 -5.34 -2.29
CA GLY A 303 -12.26 -5.67 -1.40
C GLY A 303 -11.74 -7.10 -1.63
N MET A 304 -12.65 -8.07 -1.80
CA MET A 304 -12.30 -9.46 -2.12
C MET A 304 -11.57 -9.55 -3.47
N ALA A 305 -12.14 -8.95 -4.51
CA ALA A 305 -11.61 -9.02 -5.88
C ALA A 305 -10.25 -8.32 -5.99
N ALA A 306 -10.10 -7.13 -5.39
CA ALA A 306 -8.87 -6.35 -5.42
C ALA A 306 -7.70 -7.08 -4.75
N THR A 307 -7.95 -7.67 -3.57
CA THR A 307 -6.90 -8.41 -2.85
C THR A 307 -6.53 -9.69 -3.59
N ALA A 308 -7.52 -10.47 -4.03
CA ALA A 308 -7.28 -11.71 -4.78
C ALA A 308 -6.52 -11.43 -6.10
N PHE A 309 -6.85 -10.35 -6.80
CA PHE A 309 -6.14 -9.89 -7.99
C PHE A 309 -4.68 -9.55 -7.70
N ASN A 310 -4.43 -8.71 -6.70
CA ASN A 310 -3.07 -8.27 -6.36
C ASN A 310 -2.18 -9.44 -5.97
N VAL A 311 -2.65 -10.33 -5.08
CA VAL A 311 -1.92 -11.53 -4.67
C VAL A 311 -1.71 -12.47 -5.88
N GLY A 312 -2.71 -12.57 -6.75
CA GLY A 312 -2.64 -13.37 -7.97
C GLY A 312 -1.56 -12.91 -8.94
N LEU A 313 -1.46 -11.62 -9.21
CA LEU A 313 -0.40 -11.09 -10.09
C LEU A 313 1.00 -11.23 -9.47
N GLN A 314 1.12 -11.11 -8.16
CA GLN A 314 2.38 -11.39 -7.47
C GLN A 314 2.78 -12.86 -7.63
N ALA A 315 1.85 -13.78 -7.47
CA ALA A 315 2.08 -15.22 -7.66
C ALA A 315 2.47 -15.54 -9.11
N GLU A 316 1.77 -14.97 -10.10
CA GLU A 316 2.12 -15.13 -11.52
C GLU A 316 3.52 -14.56 -11.82
N THR A 317 3.87 -13.41 -11.26
CA THR A 317 5.22 -12.82 -11.42
C THR A 317 6.30 -13.78 -10.94
N ILE A 318 6.09 -14.43 -9.79
CA ILE A 318 7.04 -15.42 -9.23
C ILE A 318 7.08 -16.67 -10.10
N GLN A 319 5.94 -17.15 -10.61
CA GLN A 319 5.88 -18.38 -11.42
C GLN A 319 6.58 -18.27 -12.78
N VAL A 320 6.57 -17.08 -13.40
CA VAL A 320 7.18 -16.87 -14.73
C VAL A 320 8.64 -16.44 -14.67
N THR A 321 9.21 -16.37 -13.47
CA THR A 321 10.60 -15.97 -13.23
C THR A 321 11.39 -17.09 -12.55
N THR A 322 12.72 -17.12 -12.77
CA THR A 322 13.60 -18.01 -12.03
C THR A 322 13.79 -17.52 -10.59
N SER A 323 14.23 -18.41 -9.69
CA SER A 323 14.50 -18.04 -8.27
C SER A 323 15.49 -16.87 -8.13
N ALA A 324 16.42 -16.71 -9.07
CA ALA A 324 17.37 -15.60 -9.10
C ALA A 324 16.73 -14.28 -9.59
N GLU A 325 15.77 -14.34 -10.49
CA GLU A 325 15.10 -13.19 -11.11
C GLU A 325 13.91 -12.69 -10.29
N ALA A 326 13.25 -13.57 -9.53
CA ALA A 326 12.03 -13.28 -8.81
C ALA A 326 12.12 -12.03 -7.89
N PRO A 327 13.19 -11.80 -7.10
CA PRO A 327 13.27 -10.60 -6.27
C PRO A 327 13.29 -9.31 -7.09
N VAL A 328 13.96 -9.33 -8.25
CA VAL A 328 14.04 -8.17 -9.17
C VAL A 328 12.69 -7.92 -9.83
N ALA A 329 12.06 -8.98 -10.32
CA ALA A 329 10.74 -8.89 -10.96
C ALA A 329 9.68 -8.38 -9.98
N MET A 330 9.71 -8.82 -8.72
CA MET A 330 8.81 -8.34 -7.67
C MET A 330 9.06 -6.85 -7.31
N SER A 331 10.31 -6.41 -7.34
CA SER A 331 10.63 -4.98 -7.14
C SER A 331 10.08 -4.12 -8.28
N ILE A 332 10.22 -4.58 -9.53
CA ILE A 332 9.64 -3.91 -10.71
C ILE A 332 8.12 -3.93 -10.64
N PHE A 333 7.53 -5.07 -10.28
CA PHE A 333 6.07 -5.20 -10.08
C PHE A 333 5.56 -4.16 -9.09
N SER A 334 6.20 -4.06 -7.92
CA SER A 334 5.85 -3.08 -6.90
C SER A 334 5.97 -1.63 -7.43
N GLY A 335 7.04 -1.31 -8.15
CA GLY A 335 7.21 0.00 -8.78
C GLY A 335 6.11 0.32 -9.80
N ILE A 336 5.76 -0.63 -10.65
CA ILE A 336 4.70 -0.48 -11.66
C ILE A 336 3.32 -0.35 -10.99
N PHE A 337 3.08 -1.12 -9.92
CA PHE A 337 1.85 -1.01 -9.14
C PHE A 337 1.72 0.39 -8.51
N ASN A 338 2.81 0.92 -7.94
CA ASN A 338 2.86 2.29 -7.42
C ASN A 338 2.69 3.36 -8.53
N LEU A 339 3.23 3.13 -9.74
CA LEU A 339 2.94 3.98 -10.90
C LEU A 339 1.44 4.02 -11.18
N GLY A 340 0.76 2.86 -11.12
CA GLY A 340 -0.68 2.77 -11.27
C GLY A 340 -1.46 3.48 -10.16
N ILE A 341 -1.04 3.33 -8.88
CA ILE A 341 -1.62 4.08 -7.74
C ILE A 341 -1.57 5.59 -8.02
N GLY A 342 -0.39 6.10 -8.32
CA GLY A 342 -0.19 7.54 -8.55
C GLY A 342 -0.96 8.06 -9.76
N SER A 343 -0.92 7.33 -10.87
CA SER A 343 -1.58 7.72 -12.12
C SER A 343 -3.10 7.63 -12.00
N GLY A 344 -3.63 6.58 -11.37
CA GLY A 344 -5.06 6.43 -11.13
C GLY A 344 -5.60 7.52 -10.20
N THR A 345 -4.91 7.78 -9.09
CA THR A 345 -5.31 8.87 -8.18
C THR A 345 -5.30 10.23 -8.88
N TRP A 346 -4.30 10.50 -9.71
CA TRP A 346 -4.24 11.72 -10.51
C TRP A 346 -5.39 11.82 -11.51
N LEU A 347 -5.69 10.73 -12.25
CA LEU A 347 -6.82 10.66 -13.17
C LEU A 347 -8.16 10.89 -12.44
N GLY A 348 -8.35 10.26 -11.28
CA GLY A 348 -9.53 10.48 -10.43
C GLY A 348 -9.67 11.96 -10.04
N GLY A 349 -8.56 12.62 -9.69
CA GLY A 349 -8.55 14.08 -9.43
C GLY A 349 -8.95 14.92 -10.63
N LEU A 350 -8.51 14.56 -11.84
CA LEU A 350 -8.93 15.23 -13.07
C LEU A 350 -10.44 15.04 -13.32
N LEU A 351 -10.96 13.82 -13.12
CA LEU A 351 -12.39 13.55 -13.24
C LEU A 351 -13.20 14.40 -12.24
N CYS A 352 -12.80 14.43 -10.98
CA CYS A 352 -13.46 15.26 -9.96
C CYS A 352 -13.43 16.75 -10.30
N THR A 353 -12.36 17.23 -10.95
CA THR A 353 -12.18 18.67 -11.26
C THR A 353 -12.92 19.09 -12.52
N TYR A 354 -12.85 18.30 -13.60
CA TYR A 354 -13.29 18.73 -14.94
C TYR A 354 -14.59 18.08 -15.41
N ILE A 355 -15.01 16.98 -14.75
CA ILE A 355 -16.24 16.24 -15.15
C ILE A 355 -17.17 16.14 -13.93
N SER A 356 -17.03 15.11 -13.12
CA SER A 356 -17.78 14.88 -11.88
C SER A 356 -17.15 13.73 -11.08
N ILE A 357 -17.24 13.81 -9.76
CA ILE A 357 -16.90 12.70 -8.86
C ILE A 357 -17.76 11.45 -9.12
N THR A 358 -18.94 11.59 -9.71
CA THR A 358 -19.82 10.47 -10.07
C THR A 358 -19.22 9.57 -11.15
N CYS A 359 -18.23 10.06 -11.91
CA CYS A 359 -17.61 9.33 -13.01
C CYS A 359 -16.39 8.50 -12.59
N ILE A 360 -15.93 8.56 -11.34
CA ILE A 360 -14.71 7.87 -10.89
C ILE A 360 -14.76 6.34 -11.03
N GLY A 361 -15.94 5.75 -11.02
CA GLY A 361 -16.15 4.31 -11.19
C GLY A 361 -16.22 3.83 -12.64
N PHE A 362 -16.25 4.77 -13.62
CA PHE A 362 -16.38 4.44 -15.04
C PHE A 362 -15.09 4.67 -15.86
N ALA A 363 -14.01 5.07 -15.22
CA ALA A 363 -12.74 5.43 -15.87
C ALA A 363 -11.75 4.28 -16.04
#